data_060cf6878d80d476cac8f99486be0244
#
_entry.id   060cf6878d80d476cac8f99486be0244
#
_cell.length_a   1.000
_cell.length_b   1.000
_cell.length_c   1.000
_cell.angle_alpha   90.00
_cell.angle_beta   90.00
_cell.angle_gamma   90.00
#
_symmetry.space_group_name_H-M   'P 1'
#
loop_
_entity.id
_entity.type
_entity.pdbx_description
1 polymer ?
#
loop_
_entity_poly.entity_id
_entity_poly.type
_entity_poly.pdbx_seq_one_letter_code
_entity_poly.pdbx_strand_id
1 'polypeptide(L)'
;MAHVCIVGAGMAGLAAAGSVQRRGHDVTVIEASNGVGGRVRTDVVDGFTLDRGFQVLLTSYPVAQRVLDYDALDLRRFHAGSLVQVDSGRVLVGDPLRRPADLLDTIRAPIGSTVDKARLLAWRRSVLSGSLDELMKKGECTTGSRLSDLSFSDAFVDQFLRPLLAGITLDPKLEITSRFTEFVFRMLATGYGVVPAAGMGEIGRQLAELLPEGSVRLETPVESVDASGVVTAGGERIDADAVIVATDMDSSARLVDTPTFGWSSVTTRWYASDEAPYDAPLLMLNGTGDGPVNNVAVMSNVSPRYAPAGKHLTAVSHPGTPVDGADDSAVLSQLRGWFGGAVADWELLRTDVIEHAQPKHLPGEAVPAKARLEGDIFVAGDHRHNASINGALQSGRAAARSVLEFVQLP
;
A
#
# COMPACT_ATOMS: atom_id res chain seq x y z
N MET A 1 -1.68 -34.88 -9.76
CA MET A 1 -2.11 -33.74 -8.93
C MET A 1 -0.94 -33.47 -8.00
N ALA A 2 -0.39 -32.28 -7.99
CA ALA A 2 0.76 -31.94 -7.16
C ALA A 2 0.29 -31.20 -5.90
N HIS A 3 1.01 -31.32 -4.80
CA HIS A 3 0.83 -30.57 -3.57
C HIS A 3 1.84 -29.41 -3.51
N VAL A 4 1.36 -28.18 -3.38
CA VAL A 4 2.19 -26.97 -3.30
C VAL A 4 2.08 -26.34 -1.91
N CYS A 5 3.21 -26.22 -1.22
CA CYS A 5 3.30 -25.53 0.06
C CYS A 5 3.67 -24.07 -0.16
N ILE A 6 2.93 -23.16 0.50
CA ILE A 6 3.13 -21.71 0.37
C ILE A 6 3.38 -21.14 1.76
N VAL A 7 4.53 -20.52 1.96
CA VAL A 7 4.93 -19.90 3.22
C VAL A 7 4.59 -18.43 3.21
N GLY A 8 3.61 -18.03 4.04
CA GLY A 8 3.09 -16.70 4.16
C GLY A 8 1.71 -16.51 3.52
N ALA A 9 0.72 -16.08 4.32
CA ALA A 9 -0.65 -15.77 3.89
C ALA A 9 -0.86 -14.26 3.60
N GLY A 10 0.17 -13.55 3.14
CA GLY A 10 0.07 -12.20 2.61
C GLY A 10 -0.56 -12.17 1.21
N MET A 11 -0.71 -10.98 0.63
CA MET A 11 -1.31 -10.80 -0.71
C MET A 11 -0.64 -11.67 -1.78
N ALA A 12 0.68 -11.83 -1.74
CA ALA A 12 1.42 -12.64 -2.70
C ALA A 12 1.13 -14.14 -2.52
N GLY A 13 1.17 -14.63 -1.28
CA GLY A 13 0.90 -16.04 -0.98
C GLY A 13 -0.53 -16.46 -1.31
N LEU A 14 -1.51 -15.65 -0.93
CA LEU A 14 -2.92 -15.93 -1.24
C LEU A 14 -3.20 -15.89 -2.75
N ALA A 15 -2.58 -14.95 -3.49
CA ALA A 15 -2.71 -14.91 -4.95
C ALA A 15 -2.03 -16.11 -5.64
N ALA A 16 -0.91 -16.59 -5.09
CA ALA A 16 -0.26 -17.81 -5.54
C ALA A 16 -1.14 -19.03 -5.28
N ALA A 17 -1.65 -19.19 -4.06
CA ALA A 17 -2.50 -20.29 -3.64
C ALA A 17 -3.74 -20.41 -4.55
N GLY A 18 -4.49 -19.32 -4.70
CA GLY A 18 -5.67 -19.30 -5.57
C GLY A 18 -5.32 -19.58 -7.04
N SER A 19 -4.11 -19.23 -7.50
CA SER A 19 -3.68 -19.54 -8.88
C SER A 19 -3.34 -21.01 -9.09
N VAL A 20 -2.72 -21.66 -8.13
CA VAL A 20 -2.38 -23.10 -8.12
C VAL A 20 -3.66 -23.92 -7.99
N GLN A 21 -4.50 -23.60 -7.03
CA GLN A 21 -5.76 -24.30 -6.74
C GLN A 21 -6.71 -24.31 -7.95
N ARG A 22 -6.86 -23.17 -8.67
CA ARG A 22 -7.67 -23.09 -9.89
C ARG A 22 -7.19 -23.99 -11.04
N ARG A 23 -5.98 -24.50 -10.96
CA ARG A 23 -5.41 -25.48 -11.92
C ARG A 23 -5.54 -26.92 -11.45
N GLY A 24 -6.26 -27.17 -10.35
CA GLY A 24 -6.55 -28.49 -9.84
C GLY A 24 -5.42 -29.13 -9.03
N HIS A 25 -4.52 -28.33 -8.47
CA HIS A 25 -3.47 -28.77 -7.58
C HIS A 25 -3.84 -28.47 -6.13
N ASP A 26 -3.34 -29.28 -5.19
CA ASP A 26 -3.53 -29.09 -3.76
C ASP A 26 -2.62 -27.99 -3.24
N VAL A 27 -3.10 -27.21 -2.28
CA VAL A 27 -2.33 -26.14 -1.65
C VAL A 27 -2.41 -26.21 -0.13
N THR A 28 -1.28 -25.95 0.53
CA THR A 28 -1.23 -25.63 1.96
C THR A 28 -0.52 -24.29 2.12
N VAL A 29 -1.23 -23.32 2.69
CA VAL A 29 -0.68 -22.00 3.03
C VAL A 29 -0.36 -21.96 4.51
N ILE A 30 0.88 -21.63 4.86
CA ILE A 30 1.37 -21.63 6.24
C ILE A 30 1.69 -20.19 6.64
N GLU A 31 1.05 -19.71 7.67
CA GLU A 31 1.16 -18.34 8.17
C GLU A 31 1.61 -18.34 9.63
N ALA A 32 2.63 -17.54 9.92
CA ALA A 32 3.18 -17.44 11.27
C ALA A 32 2.26 -16.67 12.24
N SER A 33 1.48 -15.73 11.71
CA SER A 33 0.59 -14.89 12.52
C SER A 33 -0.81 -15.51 12.69
N ASN A 34 -1.64 -14.84 13.49
CA ASN A 34 -3.01 -15.24 13.80
C ASN A 34 -4.05 -14.85 12.73
N GLY A 35 -3.63 -14.48 11.52
CA GLY A 35 -4.58 -14.07 10.48
C GLY A 35 -3.93 -13.83 9.12
N VAL A 36 -4.76 -13.88 8.09
CA VAL A 36 -4.37 -13.67 6.69
C VAL A 36 -4.23 -12.19 6.33
N GLY A 37 -3.56 -11.90 5.20
CA GLY A 37 -3.43 -10.55 4.64
C GLY A 37 -2.03 -9.94 4.78
N GLY A 38 -1.21 -10.46 5.68
CA GLY A 38 0.14 -9.92 5.94
C GLY A 38 0.07 -8.49 6.47
N ARG A 39 0.62 -7.52 5.74
CA ARG A 39 0.54 -6.09 6.06
C ARG A 39 -0.85 -5.48 5.79
N VAL A 40 -1.67 -6.11 4.96
CA VAL A 40 -3.03 -5.65 4.62
C VAL A 40 -4.02 -6.31 5.58
N ARG A 41 -4.10 -5.78 6.80
CA ARG A 41 -4.95 -6.29 7.87
C ARG A 41 -5.70 -5.16 8.56
N THR A 42 -6.81 -5.53 9.20
CA THR A 42 -7.69 -4.64 9.95
C THR A 42 -8.00 -5.25 11.30
N ASP A 43 -8.01 -4.44 12.33
CA ASP A 43 -8.43 -4.81 13.69
C ASP A 43 -9.66 -3.99 14.07
N VAL A 44 -10.48 -4.50 14.99
CA VAL A 44 -11.60 -3.75 15.58
C VAL A 44 -11.25 -3.41 17.02
N VAL A 45 -11.27 -2.13 17.35
CA VAL A 45 -10.95 -1.60 18.68
C VAL A 45 -12.11 -0.69 19.09
N ASP A 46 -12.79 -1.00 20.17
CA ASP A 46 -13.93 -0.24 20.72
C ASP A 46 -15.01 0.12 19.68
N GLY A 47 -15.23 -0.80 18.73
CA GLY A 47 -16.18 -0.64 17.62
C GLY A 47 -15.64 0.17 16.42
N PHE A 48 -14.43 0.69 16.48
CA PHE A 48 -13.74 1.32 15.37
C PHE A 48 -12.99 0.29 14.52
N THR A 49 -13.01 0.49 13.21
CA THR A 49 -12.27 -0.33 12.23
C THR A 49 -10.92 0.31 11.97
N LEU A 50 -9.84 -0.28 12.47
CA LEU A 50 -8.48 0.23 12.37
C LEU A 50 -7.66 -0.64 11.42
N ASP A 51 -7.31 -0.14 10.25
CA ASP A 51 -6.33 -0.80 9.41
C ASP A 51 -4.96 -0.75 10.07
N ARG A 52 -4.07 -1.71 9.77
CA ARG A 52 -2.71 -1.68 10.29
C ARG A 52 -1.87 -0.68 9.49
N GLY A 53 -1.93 0.59 9.94
CA GLY A 53 -1.49 1.76 9.21
C GLY A 53 -2.49 2.24 8.16
N PHE A 54 -2.40 3.52 7.75
CA PHE A 54 -3.25 4.08 6.71
C PHE A 54 -2.93 3.47 5.35
N GLN A 55 -3.92 2.85 4.72
CA GLN A 55 -3.77 2.13 3.45
C GLN A 55 -4.89 2.49 2.48
N VAL A 56 -4.60 2.35 1.19
CA VAL A 56 -5.55 2.61 0.10
C VAL A 56 -5.33 1.59 -1.03
N LEU A 57 -6.42 1.04 -1.57
CA LEU A 57 -6.41 0.27 -2.81
C LEU A 57 -6.67 1.20 -4.00
N LEU A 58 -5.93 1.06 -5.11
CA LEU A 58 -6.22 1.78 -6.34
C LEU A 58 -7.06 0.89 -7.27
N THR A 59 -8.25 1.36 -7.66
CA THR A 59 -9.19 0.56 -8.46
C THR A 59 -8.67 0.18 -9.84
N SER A 60 -7.69 0.91 -10.36
CA SER A 60 -7.04 0.66 -11.65
C SER A 60 -5.88 -0.33 -11.60
N TYR A 61 -5.57 -0.89 -10.44
CA TYR A 61 -4.56 -1.94 -10.32
C TYR A 61 -4.92 -3.17 -11.17
N PRO A 62 -4.16 -3.46 -12.25
CA PRO A 62 -4.61 -4.40 -13.27
C PRO A 62 -4.69 -5.86 -12.79
N VAL A 63 -3.90 -6.24 -11.80
CA VAL A 63 -3.99 -7.59 -11.22
C VAL A 63 -5.08 -7.67 -10.19
N ALA A 64 -5.24 -6.64 -9.35
CA ALA A 64 -6.31 -6.58 -8.37
C ALA A 64 -7.69 -6.70 -9.05
N GLN A 65 -7.93 -5.99 -10.17
CA GLN A 65 -9.16 -6.10 -10.97
C GLN A 65 -9.47 -7.51 -11.47
N ARG A 66 -8.47 -8.37 -11.60
CA ARG A 66 -8.64 -9.75 -12.13
C ARG A 66 -8.81 -10.79 -11.03
N VAL A 67 -8.40 -10.49 -9.81
CA VAL A 67 -8.36 -11.48 -8.73
C VAL A 67 -9.29 -11.14 -7.57
N LEU A 68 -9.71 -9.88 -7.45
CA LEU A 68 -10.61 -9.41 -6.41
C LEU A 68 -12.01 -9.16 -6.97
N ASP A 69 -13.01 -9.52 -6.21
CA ASP A 69 -14.41 -9.12 -6.44
C ASP A 69 -14.64 -7.76 -5.74
N TYR A 70 -14.63 -6.70 -6.54
CA TYR A 70 -14.78 -5.32 -6.04
C TYR A 70 -16.20 -5.03 -5.52
N ASP A 71 -17.21 -5.71 -6.07
CA ASP A 71 -18.60 -5.54 -5.64
C ASP A 71 -18.79 -6.18 -4.24
N ALA A 72 -18.26 -7.38 -4.04
CA ALA A 72 -18.29 -8.05 -2.75
C ALA A 72 -17.49 -7.32 -1.66
N LEU A 73 -16.42 -6.60 -2.03
CA LEU A 73 -15.63 -5.76 -1.10
C LEU A 73 -16.37 -4.47 -0.70
N ASP A 74 -17.46 -4.09 -1.34
CA ASP A 74 -18.20 -2.84 -1.08
C ASP A 74 -17.27 -1.62 -1.01
N LEU A 75 -16.54 -1.37 -2.10
CA LEU A 75 -15.47 -0.37 -2.14
C LEU A 75 -15.99 1.06 -1.98
N ARG A 76 -15.43 1.78 -1.01
CA ARG A 76 -15.73 3.18 -0.70
C ARG A 76 -14.62 4.08 -1.22
N ARG A 77 -15.00 5.17 -1.89
CA ARG A 77 -14.08 6.00 -2.69
C ARG A 77 -13.66 7.25 -1.93
N PHE A 78 -12.39 7.55 -1.98
CA PHE A 78 -11.92 8.92 -1.80
C PHE A 78 -12.33 9.77 -3.01
N HIS A 79 -12.61 11.04 -2.80
CA HIS A 79 -12.75 11.98 -3.90
C HIS A 79 -11.43 12.13 -4.64
N ALA A 80 -11.50 12.37 -5.97
CA ALA A 80 -10.33 12.60 -6.80
C ALA A 80 -9.80 14.03 -6.56
N GLY A 81 -8.85 14.15 -5.67
CA GLY A 81 -8.24 15.40 -5.23
C GLY A 81 -7.74 15.29 -3.79
N SER A 82 -7.19 16.36 -3.29
CA SER A 82 -6.72 16.47 -1.92
C SER A 82 -7.04 17.86 -1.34
N LEU A 83 -7.30 17.92 -0.05
CA LEU A 83 -7.17 19.15 0.70
C LEU A 83 -5.67 19.37 0.98
N VAL A 84 -5.19 20.58 0.85
CA VAL A 84 -3.81 20.92 1.16
C VAL A 84 -3.81 22.00 2.21
N GLN A 85 -3.18 21.75 3.34
CA GLN A 85 -2.94 22.75 4.37
C GLN A 85 -1.78 23.63 3.94
N VAL A 86 -2.04 24.91 3.78
CA VAL A 86 -1.05 25.96 3.52
C VAL A 86 -1.18 27.05 4.59
N ASP A 87 -0.27 28.02 4.62
CA ASP A 87 -0.27 29.08 5.64
C ASP A 87 -1.57 29.88 5.67
N SER A 88 -2.21 30.08 4.52
CA SER A 88 -3.49 30.81 4.42
C SER A 88 -4.72 29.96 4.79
N GLY A 89 -4.54 28.70 5.19
CA GLY A 89 -5.62 27.76 5.52
C GLY A 89 -5.66 26.54 4.60
N ARG A 90 -6.83 25.94 4.47
CA ARG A 90 -7.03 24.72 3.66
C ARG A 90 -7.52 25.07 2.26
N VAL A 91 -6.89 24.50 1.26
CA VAL A 91 -7.26 24.69 -0.15
C VAL A 91 -7.50 23.33 -0.84
N LEU A 92 -8.43 23.32 -1.79
CA LEU A 92 -8.74 22.13 -2.57
C LEU A 92 -7.89 22.09 -3.84
N VAL A 93 -7.20 20.96 -4.05
CA VAL A 93 -6.56 20.62 -5.33
C VAL A 93 -7.26 19.38 -5.86
N GLY A 94 -8.23 19.56 -6.75
CA GLY A 94 -9.01 18.49 -7.35
C GLY A 94 -8.41 17.97 -8.66
N ASP A 95 -8.99 16.89 -9.18
CA ASP A 95 -8.82 16.44 -10.56
C ASP A 95 -10.00 16.97 -11.40
N PRO A 96 -9.85 18.09 -12.14
CA PRO A 96 -10.94 18.68 -12.87
C PRO A 96 -11.52 17.81 -13.99
N LEU A 97 -10.75 16.82 -14.46
CA LEU A 97 -11.23 15.88 -15.49
C LEU A 97 -12.23 14.87 -14.91
N ARG A 98 -12.20 14.64 -13.59
CA ARG A 98 -13.12 13.74 -12.87
C ARG A 98 -14.18 14.49 -12.09
N ARG A 99 -13.84 15.67 -11.60
CA ARG A 99 -14.71 16.57 -10.83
C ARG A 99 -14.63 17.98 -11.40
N PRO A 100 -15.38 18.27 -12.49
CA PRO A 100 -15.34 19.58 -13.13
C PRO A 100 -15.72 20.73 -12.19
N ALA A 101 -16.51 20.45 -11.14
CA ALA A 101 -16.87 21.43 -10.12
C ALA A 101 -15.65 21.98 -9.35
N ASP A 102 -14.58 21.17 -9.21
CA ASP A 102 -13.39 21.55 -8.46
C ASP A 102 -12.39 22.38 -9.30
N LEU A 103 -12.71 22.65 -10.59
CA LEU A 103 -11.82 23.33 -11.52
C LEU A 103 -11.43 24.74 -11.04
N LEU A 104 -12.40 25.53 -10.62
CA LEU A 104 -12.16 26.91 -10.21
C LEU A 104 -11.33 26.98 -8.93
N ASP A 105 -11.63 26.12 -7.97
CA ASP A 105 -10.87 26.04 -6.71
C ASP A 105 -9.44 25.58 -6.96
N THR A 106 -9.26 24.57 -7.82
CA THR A 106 -7.93 24.07 -8.22
C THR A 106 -7.09 25.13 -8.94
N ILE A 107 -7.72 25.93 -9.83
CA ILE A 107 -7.00 27.02 -10.52
C ILE A 107 -6.62 28.13 -9.55
N ARG A 108 -7.51 28.48 -8.62
CA ARG A 108 -7.32 29.56 -7.64
C ARG A 108 -6.45 29.16 -6.45
N ALA A 109 -6.28 27.85 -6.20
CA ALA A 109 -5.44 27.37 -5.10
C ALA A 109 -4.04 28.00 -5.18
N PRO A 110 -3.56 28.66 -4.11
CA PRO A 110 -2.25 29.31 -4.07
C PRO A 110 -1.11 28.30 -3.91
N ILE A 111 -1.13 27.26 -4.70
CA ILE A 111 -0.16 26.16 -4.72
C ILE A 111 0.53 26.15 -6.09
N GLY A 112 1.81 26.46 -6.08
CA GLY A 112 2.59 26.60 -7.30
C GLY A 112 2.02 27.64 -8.26
N SER A 113 2.52 27.62 -9.49
CA SER A 113 2.09 28.49 -10.57
C SER A 113 1.07 27.83 -11.51
N THR A 114 0.44 28.60 -12.38
CA THR A 114 -0.38 28.05 -13.49
C THR A 114 0.45 27.19 -14.44
N VAL A 115 1.74 27.47 -14.56
CA VAL A 115 2.70 26.68 -15.35
C VAL A 115 2.90 25.31 -14.71
N ASP A 116 3.02 25.22 -13.39
CA ASP A 116 3.13 23.95 -12.68
C ASP A 116 1.86 23.09 -12.86
N LYS A 117 0.69 23.70 -12.79
CA LYS A 117 -0.58 23.01 -13.06
C LYS A 117 -0.66 22.48 -14.49
N ALA A 118 -0.18 23.24 -15.48
CA ALA A 118 -0.07 22.77 -16.86
C ALA A 118 0.95 21.63 -17.01
N ARG A 119 2.09 21.70 -16.32
CA ARG A 119 3.09 20.62 -16.29
C ARG A 119 2.53 19.34 -15.66
N LEU A 120 1.72 19.47 -14.61
CA LEU A 120 1.04 18.31 -14.00
C LEU A 120 0.11 17.59 -15.00
N LEU A 121 -0.64 18.36 -15.79
CA LEU A 121 -1.47 17.79 -16.88
C LEU A 121 -0.63 17.15 -17.99
N ALA A 122 0.49 17.76 -18.35
CA ALA A 122 1.44 17.20 -19.31
C ALA A 122 2.06 15.89 -18.80
N TRP A 123 2.50 15.85 -17.53
CA TRP A 123 3.00 14.64 -16.87
C TRP A 123 1.93 13.56 -16.83
N ARG A 124 0.71 13.91 -16.42
CA ARG A 124 -0.44 12.98 -16.46
C ARG A 124 -0.62 12.38 -17.85
N ARG A 125 -0.58 13.19 -18.92
CA ARG A 125 -0.68 12.71 -20.29
C ARG A 125 0.47 11.78 -20.66
N SER A 126 1.69 12.09 -20.23
CA SER A 126 2.90 11.27 -20.47
C SER A 126 2.79 9.89 -19.81
N VAL A 127 2.36 9.81 -18.55
CA VAL A 127 2.21 8.52 -17.85
C VAL A 127 1.05 7.68 -18.39
N LEU A 128 0.06 8.31 -19.02
CA LEU A 128 -1.06 7.61 -19.68
C LEU A 128 -0.72 7.13 -21.09
N SER A 129 0.36 7.63 -21.69
CA SER A 129 0.80 7.24 -23.02
C SER A 129 1.49 5.88 -23.00
N GLY A 130 1.21 5.04 -23.98
CA GLY A 130 1.82 3.72 -24.13
C GLY A 130 1.32 2.67 -23.13
N SER A 131 1.95 1.51 -23.15
CA SER A 131 1.66 0.39 -22.25
C SER A 131 2.31 0.57 -20.86
N LEU A 132 1.86 -0.21 -19.88
CA LEU A 132 2.54 -0.27 -18.56
C LEU A 132 3.97 -0.83 -18.68
N ASP A 133 4.18 -1.80 -19.56
CA ASP A 133 5.51 -2.38 -19.80
C ASP A 133 6.49 -1.34 -20.37
N GLU A 134 6.02 -0.46 -21.24
CA GLU A 134 6.81 0.65 -21.77
C GLU A 134 7.12 1.67 -20.67
N LEU A 135 6.15 1.98 -19.80
CA LEU A 135 6.38 2.85 -18.65
C LEU A 135 7.48 2.30 -17.73
N MET A 136 7.41 1.02 -17.40
CA MET A 136 8.36 0.34 -16.51
C MET A 136 9.74 0.14 -17.13
N LYS A 137 9.89 0.32 -18.44
CA LYS A 137 11.18 0.27 -19.17
C LYS A 137 11.83 1.64 -19.41
N LYS A 138 11.14 2.73 -19.06
CA LYS A 138 11.72 4.10 -19.18
C LYS A 138 13.00 4.22 -18.39
N GLY A 139 13.82 5.23 -18.76
CA GLY A 139 15.03 5.58 -18.02
C GLY A 139 14.72 5.78 -16.52
N GLU A 140 15.54 5.19 -15.68
CA GLU A 140 15.35 5.19 -14.24
C GLU A 140 16.15 6.30 -13.57
N CYS A 141 15.52 7.04 -12.68
CA CYS A 141 16.13 8.04 -11.81
C CYS A 141 15.34 8.12 -10.52
N THR A 142 15.78 8.93 -9.56
CA THR A 142 14.99 9.20 -8.37
C THR A 142 13.70 9.96 -8.72
N THR A 143 12.68 9.81 -7.91
CA THR A 143 11.43 10.60 -8.04
C THR A 143 11.73 12.09 -8.01
N GLY A 144 12.59 12.56 -7.09
CA GLY A 144 13.01 13.97 -7.02
C GLY A 144 13.66 14.47 -8.32
N SER A 145 14.60 13.70 -8.89
CA SER A 145 15.22 14.03 -10.18
C SER A 145 14.18 14.09 -11.31
N ARG A 146 13.22 13.15 -11.33
CA ARG A 146 12.14 13.15 -12.33
C ARG A 146 11.27 14.42 -12.24
N LEU A 147 10.92 14.86 -11.03
CA LEU A 147 10.14 16.09 -10.85
C LEU A 147 10.93 17.32 -11.29
N SER A 148 12.24 17.35 -11.05
CA SER A 148 13.14 18.40 -11.55
C SER A 148 13.24 18.40 -13.07
N ASP A 149 13.40 17.24 -13.72
CA ASP A 149 13.40 17.09 -15.18
C ASP A 149 12.09 17.59 -15.81
N LEU A 150 10.96 17.41 -15.12
CA LEU A 150 9.65 17.94 -15.51
C LEU A 150 9.53 19.44 -15.23
N SER A 151 10.57 20.06 -14.65
CA SER A 151 10.69 21.47 -14.36
C SER A 151 9.62 22.03 -13.42
N PHE A 152 9.05 21.22 -12.52
CA PHE A 152 8.18 21.73 -11.47
C PHE A 152 8.92 22.71 -10.58
N SER A 153 8.25 23.76 -10.12
CA SER A 153 8.81 24.68 -9.14
C SER A 153 8.96 23.99 -7.77
N ASP A 154 9.99 24.36 -7.00
CA ASP A 154 10.20 23.84 -5.65
C ASP A 154 8.94 24.05 -4.78
N ALA A 155 8.32 25.24 -4.87
CA ALA A 155 7.09 25.53 -4.14
C ALA A 155 5.95 24.54 -4.46
N PHE A 156 5.77 24.15 -5.72
CA PHE A 156 4.74 23.19 -6.11
C PHE A 156 5.09 21.77 -5.65
N VAL A 157 6.38 21.42 -5.75
CA VAL A 157 6.87 20.14 -5.25
C VAL A 157 6.66 20.05 -3.76
N ASP A 158 7.10 21.02 -2.97
CA ASP A 158 7.09 20.96 -1.52
C ASP A 158 5.68 21.07 -0.92
N GLN A 159 4.82 21.92 -1.51
CA GLN A 159 3.47 22.13 -1.00
C GLN A 159 2.49 21.01 -1.40
N PHE A 160 2.72 20.32 -2.51
CA PHE A 160 1.73 19.37 -3.03
C PHE A 160 2.32 18.00 -3.41
N LEU A 161 3.31 17.97 -4.32
CA LEU A 161 3.78 16.68 -4.84
C LEU A 161 4.54 15.89 -3.79
N ARG A 162 5.39 16.53 -2.99
CA ARG A 162 6.15 15.85 -1.93
C ARG A 162 5.25 15.21 -0.88
N PRO A 163 4.33 15.92 -0.21
CA PRO A 163 3.47 15.28 0.78
C PRO A 163 2.55 14.21 0.18
N LEU A 164 2.09 14.38 -1.08
CA LEU A 164 1.31 13.36 -1.77
C LEU A 164 2.15 12.10 -2.05
N LEU A 165 3.31 12.27 -2.67
CA LEU A 165 4.16 11.14 -3.07
C LEU A 165 4.81 10.48 -1.84
N ALA A 166 5.25 11.26 -0.86
CA ALA A 166 5.76 10.74 0.41
C ALA A 166 4.72 9.90 1.17
N GLY A 167 3.44 10.29 1.15
CA GLY A 167 2.37 9.49 1.73
C GLY A 167 2.13 8.15 1.01
N ILE A 168 2.46 8.07 -0.28
CA ILE A 168 2.28 6.87 -1.10
C ILE A 168 3.51 5.96 -1.06
N THR A 169 4.70 6.54 -1.21
CA THR A 169 5.97 5.81 -1.32
C THR A 169 6.68 5.66 0.03
N LEU A 170 6.18 6.32 1.06
CA LEU A 170 6.77 6.42 2.40
C LEU A 170 8.23 6.94 2.37
N ASP A 171 8.52 7.79 1.39
CA ASP A 171 9.85 8.39 1.17
C ASP A 171 9.76 9.91 1.02
N PRO A 172 9.92 10.68 2.11
CA PRO A 172 9.86 12.15 2.07
C PRO A 172 11.03 12.79 1.31
N LYS A 173 12.12 12.05 1.09
CA LYS A 173 13.28 12.52 0.32
C LYS A 173 13.10 12.37 -1.19
N LEU A 174 12.08 11.61 -1.63
CA LEU A 174 11.80 11.31 -3.04
C LEU A 174 12.99 10.62 -3.75
N GLU A 175 13.69 9.74 -3.02
CA GLU A 175 14.84 8.95 -3.52
C GLU A 175 14.38 7.67 -4.25
N ILE A 176 13.16 7.19 -3.97
CA ILE A 176 12.58 6.01 -4.62
C ILE A 176 12.54 6.18 -6.14
N THR A 177 12.63 5.05 -6.83
CA THR A 177 12.60 4.99 -8.30
C THR A 177 11.39 5.69 -8.90
N SER A 178 11.64 6.56 -9.86
CA SER A 178 10.61 7.30 -10.61
C SER A 178 9.63 6.35 -11.33
N ARG A 179 10.07 5.14 -11.71
CA ARG A 179 9.18 4.13 -12.34
C ARG A 179 8.01 3.75 -11.45
N PHE A 180 8.26 3.53 -10.17
CA PHE A 180 7.19 3.21 -9.21
C PHE A 180 6.26 4.40 -9.02
N THR A 181 6.80 5.61 -8.86
CA THR A 181 6.00 6.83 -8.72
C THR A 181 5.14 7.10 -9.96
N GLU A 182 5.70 6.98 -11.18
CA GLU A 182 4.94 7.14 -12.43
C GLU A 182 3.88 6.04 -12.60
N PHE A 183 4.17 4.80 -12.18
CA PHE A 183 3.18 3.72 -12.14
C PHE A 183 2.00 4.09 -11.24
N VAL A 184 2.27 4.51 -9.99
CA VAL A 184 1.20 4.89 -9.05
C VAL A 184 0.44 6.12 -9.56
N PHE A 185 1.13 7.11 -10.11
CA PHE A 185 0.50 8.29 -10.68
C PHE A 185 -0.43 7.92 -11.86
N ARG A 186 -0.02 6.97 -12.72
CA ARG A 186 -0.90 6.41 -13.77
C ARG A 186 -2.12 5.71 -13.16
N MET A 187 -1.95 4.94 -12.09
CA MET A 187 -3.07 4.26 -11.42
C MET A 187 -4.04 5.26 -10.79
N LEU A 188 -3.54 6.31 -10.15
CA LEU A 188 -4.36 7.43 -9.67
C LEU A 188 -5.07 8.16 -10.82
N ALA A 189 -4.41 8.36 -11.94
CA ALA A 189 -4.98 9.05 -13.11
C ALA A 189 -6.09 8.26 -13.82
N THR A 190 -6.16 6.94 -13.67
CA THR A 190 -7.12 6.04 -14.35
C THR A 190 -8.12 5.38 -13.41
N GLY A 191 -7.86 5.38 -12.10
CA GLY A 191 -8.71 4.76 -11.07
C GLY A 191 -8.96 5.68 -9.88
N TYR A 192 -9.56 5.16 -8.84
CA TYR A 192 -9.83 5.86 -7.58
C TYR A 192 -9.05 5.22 -6.45
N GLY A 193 -8.64 6.02 -5.47
CA GLY A 193 -8.28 5.53 -4.15
C GLY A 193 -9.55 5.04 -3.44
N VAL A 194 -9.51 3.83 -2.91
CA VAL A 194 -10.66 3.21 -2.25
C VAL A 194 -10.22 2.40 -1.04
N VAL A 195 -11.17 2.15 -0.15
CA VAL A 195 -11.05 1.14 0.91
C VAL A 195 -12.28 0.23 0.87
N PRO A 196 -12.17 -1.06 1.21
CA PRO A 196 -13.33 -1.88 1.49
C PRO A 196 -14.14 -1.28 2.64
N ALA A 197 -15.47 -1.37 2.60
CA ALA A 197 -16.34 -0.75 3.59
C ALA A 197 -16.02 -1.17 5.04
N ALA A 198 -15.54 -2.40 5.25
CA ALA A 198 -15.22 -2.98 6.56
C ALA A 198 -13.71 -3.08 6.83
N GLY A 199 -12.88 -2.32 6.13
CA GLY A 199 -11.43 -2.28 6.31
C GLY A 199 -10.64 -3.06 5.27
N MET A 200 -9.37 -2.72 5.15
CA MET A 200 -8.45 -3.27 4.14
C MET A 200 -8.24 -4.79 4.30
N GLY A 201 -8.39 -5.32 5.51
CA GLY A 201 -8.27 -6.76 5.80
C GLY A 201 -9.25 -7.64 5.03
N GLU A 202 -10.39 -7.08 4.56
CA GLU A 202 -11.36 -7.80 3.75
C GLU A 202 -10.76 -8.34 2.44
N ILE A 203 -9.72 -7.68 1.92
CA ILE A 203 -9.01 -8.13 0.70
C ILE A 203 -8.33 -9.48 0.94
N GLY A 204 -7.62 -9.61 2.06
CA GLY A 204 -6.97 -10.86 2.44
C GLY A 204 -7.97 -11.96 2.76
N ARG A 205 -9.06 -11.61 3.47
CA ARG A 205 -10.13 -12.55 3.80
C ARG A 205 -10.81 -13.10 2.53
N GLN A 206 -11.18 -12.23 1.59
CA GLN A 206 -11.79 -12.64 0.32
C GLN A 206 -10.90 -13.62 -0.45
N LEU A 207 -9.59 -13.37 -0.52
CA LEU A 207 -8.67 -14.27 -1.21
C LEU A 207 -8.52 -15.62 -0.50
N ALA A 208 -8.53 -15.63 0.84
CA ALA A 208 -8.44 -16.87 1.62
C ALA A 208 -9.72 -17.70 1.53
N GLU A 209 -10.89 -17.08 1.49
CA GLU A 209 -12.19 -17.75 1.33
C GLU A 209 -12.36 -18.47 -0.02
N LEU A 210 -11.55 -18.14 -1.02
CA LEU A 210 -11.53 -18.85 -2.31
C LEU A 210 -10.77 -20.20 -2.22
N LEU A 211 -10.05 -20.45 -1.13
CA LEU A 211 -9.30 -21.69 -0.92
C LEU A 211 -10.18 -22.73 -0.21
N PRO A 212 -9.93 -24.02 -0.44
CA PRO A 212 -10.60 -25.09 0.31
C PRO A 212 -10.44 -24.93 1.83
N GLU A 213 -11.43 -25.31 2.59
CA GLU A 213 -11.37 -25.32 4.04
C GLU A 213 -10.16 -26.13 4.54
N GLY A 214 -9.43 -25.59 5.52
CA GLY A 214 -8.21 -26.21 6.06
C GLY A 214 -6.95 -25.99 5.23
N SER A 215 -7.02 -25.32 4.06
CA SER A 215 -5.82 -25.01 3.27
C SER A 215 -4.90 -23.98 3.92
N VAL A 216 -5.41 -23.14 4.83
CA VAL A 216 -4.61 -22.12 5.53
C VAL A 216 -4.37 -22.52 6.97
N ARG A 217 -3.10 -22.63 7.35
CA ARG A 217 -2.65 -22.95 8.71
C ARG A 217 -2.05 -21.69 9.33
N LEU A 218 -2.77 -21.09 10.26
CA LEU A 218 -2.31 -19.92 11.02
C LEU A 218 -1.45 -20.33 12.22
N GLU A 219 -0.77 -19.36 12.84
CA GLU A 219 0.07 -19.53 14.03
C GLU A 219 1.11 -20.67 13.88
N THR A 220 1.57 -20.84 12.64
CA THR A 220 2.48 -21.92 12.25
C THR A 220 3.74 -21.33 11.60
N PRO A 221 4.69 -20.80 12.39
CA PRO A 221 5.93 -20.26 11.83
C PRO A 221 6.79 -21.36 11.21
N VAL A 222 7.38 -21.07 10.03
CA VAL A 222 8.29 -21.95 9.32
C VAL A 222 9.73 -21.61 9.71
N GLU A 223 10.52 -22.63 10.05
CA GLU A 223 11.92 -22.53 10.43
C GLU A 223 12.85 -22.72 9.23
N SER A 224 12.55 -23.71 8.39
CA SER A 224 13.37 -24.00 7.21
C SER A 224 12.55 -24.49 6.02
N VAL A 225 13.13 -24.35 4.83
CA VAL A 225 12.52 -24.68 3.54
C VAL A 225 13.53 -25.43 2.69
N ASP A 226 13.07 -26.46 1.99
CA ASP A 226 13.79 -27.11 0.89
C ASP A 226 12.85 -27.39 -0.29
N ALA A 227 13.37 -27.97 -1.37
CA ALA A 227 12.60 -28.25 -2.58
C ALA A 227 11.43 -29.23 -2.38
N SER A 228 11.48 -30.03 -1.32
CA SER A 228 10.51 -31.11 -1.03
C SER A 228 9.55 -30.77 0.12
N GLY A 229 9.64 -29.57 0.70
CA GLY A 229 8.72 -29.15 1.75
C GLY A 229 9.29 -28.12 2.71
N VAL A 230 8.67 -28.04 3.88
CA VAL A 230 9.03 -27.09 4.94
C VAL A 230 9.09 -27.78 6.30
N VAL A 231 9.86 -27.22 7.22
CA VAL A 231 9.84 -27.59 8.63
C VAL A 231 9.32 -26.42 9.43
N THR A 232 8.30 -26.65 10.25
CA THR A 232 7.75 -25.62 11.14
C THR A 232 8.64 -25.44 12.37
N ALA A 233 8.54 -24.32 13.05
CA ALA A 233 9.24 -24.07 14.31
C ALA A 233 8.84 -25.07 15.43
N GLY A 234 7.71 -25.75 15.30
CA GLY A 234 7.29 -26.86 16.15
C GLY A 234 7.91 -28.22 15.80
N GLY A 235 8.79 -28.28 14.78
CA GLY A 235 9.47 -29.50 14.32
C GLY A 235 8.63 -30.37 13.38
N GLU A 236 7.43 -29.97 12.99
CA GLU A 236 6.61 -30.71 12.03
C GLU A 236 7.16 -30.54 10.61
N ARG A 237 7.37 -31.64 9.89
CA ARG A 237 7.67 -31.65 8.47
C ARG A 237 6.38 -31.68 7.66
N ILE A 238 6.28 -30.80 6.66
CA ILE A 238 5.18 -30.77 5.68
C ILE A 238 5.82 -30.96 4.31
N ASP A 239 5.61 -32.14 3.73
CA ASP A 239 6.15 -32.50 2.41
C ASP A 239 5.31 -31.87 1.31
N ALA A 240 5.93 -31.44 0.22
CA ALA A 240 5.32 -30.84 -0.95
C ALA A 240 6.11 -31.14 -2.22
N ASP A 241 5.42 -31.11 -3.37
CA ASP A 241 6.06 -31.26 -4.69
C ASP A 241 6.71 -29.94 -5.17
N ALA A 242 6.33 -28.81 -4.57
CA ALA A 242 6.95 -27.50 -4.78
C ALA A 242 6.67 -26.56 -3.60
N VAL A 243 7.60 -25.63 -3.34
CA VAL A 243 7.48 -24.65 -2.25
C VAL A 243 7.56 -23.23 -2.80
N ILE A 244 6.61 -22.37 -2.39
CA ILE A 244 6.63 -20.93 -2.65
C ILE A 244 6.87 -20.20 -1.33
N VAL A 245 7.98 -19.48 -1.21
CA VAL A 245 8.24 -18.55 -0.10
C VAL A 245 7.64 -17.21 -0.46
N ALA A 246 6.55 -16.84 0.22
CA ALA A 246 5.77 -15.63 -0.03
C ALA A 246 5.70 -14.72 1.21
N THR A 247 6.75 -14.72 2.01
CA THR A 247 6.94 -13.90 3.20
C THR A 247 7.37 -12.47 2.84
N ASP A 248 7.58 -11.64 3.86
CA ASP A 248 8.31 -10.38 3.68
C ASP A 248 9.76 -10.63 3.23
N MET A 249 10.44 -9.56 2.80
CA MET A 249 11.77 -9.63 2.23
C MET A 249 12.81 -10.25 3.17
N ASP A 250 12.83 -9.85 4.45
CA ASP A 250 13.83 -10.31 5.42
C ASP A 250 13.59 -11.78 5.83
N SER A 251 12.33 -12.15 5.99
CA SER A 251 11.96 -13.55 6.25
C SER A 251 12.28 -14.44 5.04
N SER A 252 12.06 -13.94 3.82
CA SER A 252 12.45 -14.62 2.60
C SER A 252 13.97 -14.82 2.52
N ALA A 253 14.75 -13.77 2.84
CA ALA A 253 16.22 -13.85 2.86
C ALA A 253 16.75 -14.87 3.87
N ARG A 254 16.12 -14.96 5.04
CA ARG A 254 16.48 -15.98 6.06
C ARG A 254 16.19 -17.42 5.62
N LEU A 255 15.08 -17.62 4.91
CA LEU A 255 14.63 -18.95 4.52
C LEU A 255 15.36 -19.49 3.27
N VAL A 256 15.68 -18.60 2.29
CA VAL A 256 16.10 -19.01 0.95
C VAL A 256 17.15 -18.10 0.31
N ASP A 257 17.92 -17.37 1.12
CA ASP A 257 19.06 -16.55 0.71
C ASP A 257 18.76 -15.62 -0.48
N THR A 258 17.69 -14.83 -0.36
CA THR A 258 17.33 -13.83 -1.37
C THR A 258 17.94 -12.45 -1.05
N PRO A 259 18.24 -11.62 -2.07
CA PRO A 259 18.72 -10.27 -1.83
C PRO A 259 17.74 -9.44 -1.03
N THR A 260 18.27 -8.62 -0.12
CA THR A 260 17.52 -7.61 0.62
C THR A 260 17.97 -6.20 0.22
N PHE A 261 17.06 -5.25 0.38
CA PHE A 261 17.32 -3.82 0.27
C PHE A 261 16.57 -3.08 1.37
N GLY A 262 16.60 -1.77 1.41
CA GLY A 262 16.02 -1.01 2.52
C GLY A 262 14.50 -1.14 2.64
N TRP A 263 14.00 -0.69 3.79
CA TRP A 263 12.58 -0.55 4.06
C TRP A 263 12.20 0.94 4.16
N SER A 264 11.03 1.27 3.65
CA SER A 264 10.33 2.49 4.05
C SER A 264 9.41 2.17 5.22
N SER A 265 9.36 3.07 6.19
CA SER A 265 8.54 2.95 7.40
C SER A 265 7.46 4.03 7.45
N VAL A 266 6.43 3.80 8.26
CA VAL A 266 5.34 4.74 8.49
C VAL A 266 4.84 4.65 9.92
N THR A 267 4.46 5.79 10.47
CA THR A 267 3.71 5.86 11.72
C THR A 267 2.33 6.42 11.44
N THR A 268 1.30 5.73 11.90
CA THR A 268 -0.11 6.17 11.80
C THR A 268 -0.72 6.22 13.20
N ARG A 269 -1.35 7.34 13.52
CA ARG A 269 -2.13 7.52 14.73
C ARG A 269 -3.61 7.56 14.40
N TRP A 270 -4.39 6.82 15.14
CA TRP A 270 -5.83 6.70 14.98
C TRP A 270 -6.53 7.45 16.09
N TYR A 271 -7.28 8.48 15.73
CA TYR A 271 -8.03 9.29 16.69
C TYR A 271 -9.53 9.11 16.50
N ALA A 272 -10.23 8.92 17.62
CA ALA A 272 -11.69 9.04 17.69
C ALA A 272 -12.09 10.48 18.04
N SER A 273 -13.22 10.94 17.52
CA SER A 273 -13.81 12.24 17.87
C SER A 273 -15.33 12.23 17.70
N ASP A 274 -16.01 13.19 18.32
CA ASP A 274 -17.46 13.40 18.15
C ASP A 274 -17.79 14.17 16.86
N GLU A 275 -16.86 14.99 16.39
CA GLU A 275 -17.01 15.79 15.16
C GLU A 275 -15.84 15.51 14.20
N ALA A 276 -16.16 15.48 12.91
CA ALA A 276 -15.13 15.37 11.86
C ALA A 276 -14.42 16.72 11.68
N PRO A 277 -13.08 16.77 11.53
CA PRO A 277 -12.36 18.01 11.29
C PRO A 277 -12.66 18.63 9.90
N TYR A 278 -13.24 17.85 9.00
CA TYR A 278 -13.79 18.26 7.71
C TYR A 278 -14.72 17.15 7.17
N ASP A 279 -15.68 17.49 6.30
CA ASP A 279 -16.78 16.59 5.93
C ASP A 279 -16.53 15.77 4.66
N ALA A 280 -15.59 16.17 3.82
CA ALA A 280 -15.37 15.51 2.55
C ALA A 280 -14.50 14.24 2.69
N PRO A 281 -14.76 13.17 1.90
CA PRO A 281 -13.89 12.00 1.83
C PRO A 281 -12.63 12.29 1.01
N LEU A 282 -11.80 13.22 1.48
CA LEU A 282 -10.56 13.69 0.88
C LEU A 282 -9.37 13.36 1.76
N LEU A 283 -8.24 13.07 1.11
CA LEU A 283 -6.96 13.07 1.80
C LEU A 283 -6.50 14.51 1.99
N MET A 284 -6.13 14.88 3.21
CA MET A 284 -5.53 16.17 3.52
C MET A 284 -4.00 16.02 3.59
N LEU A 285 -3.29 16.91 2.93
CA LEU A 285 -1.83 16.94 2.82
C LEU A 285 -1.23 18.12 3.57
N ASN A 286 -0.05 17.93 4.11
CA ASN A 286 0.75 18.99 4.72
C ASN A 286 1.49 19.79 3.65
N GLY A 287 0.95 20.90 3.22
CA GLY A 287 1.60 21.83 2.28
C GLY A 287 2.44 22.92 2.93
N THR A 288 2.47 23.02 4.27
CA THR A 288 3.37 23.96 4.97
C THR A 288 4.79 23.40 5.11
N GLY A 289 4.92 22.07 5.13
CA GLY A 289 6.18 21.39 5.42
C GLY A 289 6.58 21.41 6.90
N ASP A 290 5.79 22.03 7.76
CA ASP A 290 6.06 22.12 9.20
C ASP A 290 5.51 20.92 9.96
N GLY A 291 6.19 20.54 11.02
CA GLY A 291 5.78 19.49 11.96
C GLY A 291 5.85 18.06 11.38
N PRO A 292 5.49 17.05 12.20
CA PRO A 292 5.66 15.65 11.84
C PRO A 292 4.56 15.10 10.90
N VAL A 293 3.35 15.69 10.88
CA VAL A 293 2.21 15.16 10.13
C VAL A 293 2.41 15.35 8.64
N ASN A 294 2.34 14.28 7.86
CA ASN A 294 2.37 14.33 6.39
C ASN A 294 0.97 14.42 5.79
N ASN A 295 0.05 13.61 6.31
CA ASN A 295 -1.32 13.57 5.81
C ASN A 295 -2.33 13.17 6.89
N VAL A 296 -3.58 13.58 6.66
CA VAL A 296 -4.75 13.26 7.49
C VAL A 296 -5.87 12.72 6.62
N ALA A 297 -6.54 11.66 7.08
CA ALA A 297 -7.74 11.13 6.42
C ALA A 297 -8.83 10.86 7.46
N VAL A 298 -10.02 11.45 7.28
CA VAL A 298 -11.20 11.10 8.08
C VAL A 298 -11.84 9.87 7.46
N MET A 299 -11.48 8.69 7.99
CA MET A 299 -11.86 7.39 7.42
C MET A 299 -13.38 7.17 7.46
N SER A 300 -14.04 7.65 8.50
CA SER A 300 -15.51 7.60 8.64
C SER A 300 -16.25 8.42 7.57
N ASN A 301 -15.61 9.43 6.96
CA ASN A 301 -16.17 10.15 5.82
C ASN A 301 -16.06 9.33 4.51
N VAL A 302 -15.08 8.45 4.42
CA VAL A 302 -14.91 7.54 3.27
C VAL A 302 -15.85 6.36 3.41
N SER A 303 -15.85 5.71 4.57
CA SER A 303 -16.77 4.64 4.91
C SER A 303 -17.32 4.81 6.33
N PRO A 304 -18.65 4.97 6.48
CA PRO A 304 -19.27 5.07 7.81
C PRO A 304 -19.01 3.84 8.70
N ARG A 305 -18.63 2.69 8.12
CA ARG A 305 -18.33 1.48 8.90
C ARG A 305 -16.99 1.52 9.64
N TYR A 306 -16.18 2.56 9.42
CA TYR A 306 -14.91 2.74 10.14
C TYR A 306 -15.10 3.27 11.56
N ALA A 307 -16.27 3.83 11.90
CA ALA A 307 -16.56 4.33 13.24
C ALA A 307 -17.95 3.91 13.72
N PRO A 308 -18.17 3.81 15.03
CA PRO A 308 -19.51 3.68 15.61
C PRO A 308 -20.39 4.87 15.23
N ALA A 309 -21.72 4.67 15.27
CA ALA A 309 -22.68 5.73 14.98
C ALA A 309 -22.46 6.96 15.88
N GLY A 310 -22.39 8.14 15.28
CA GLY A 310 -22.17 9.42 15.98
C GLY A 310 -20.71 9.67 16.37
N LYS A 311 -19.77 8.84 15.89
CA LYS A 311 -18.32 9.04 16.07
C LYS A 311 -17.62 9.14 14.73
N HIS A 312 -16.43 9.72 14.77
CA HIS A 312 -15.54 9.82 13.61
C HIS A 312 -14.19 9.19 13.90
N LEU A 313 -13.58 8.59 12.87
CA LEU A 313 -12.24 8.04 12.91
C LEU A 313 -11.33 8.83 11.98
N THR A 314 -10.26 9.36 12.53
CA THR A 314 -9.23 10.11 11.80
C THR A 314 -7.88 9.39 11.85
N ALA A 315 -7.34 9.09 10.68
CA ALA A 315 -5.98 8.61 10.49
C ALA A 315 -5.04 9.79 10.29
N VAL A 316 -3.98 9.86 11.09
CA VAL A 316 -2.91 10.87 11.00
C VAL A 316 -1.61 10.15 10.76
N SER A 317 -0.98 10.36 9.62
CA SER A 317 0.19 9.58 9.20
C SER A 317 1.40 10.44 8.86
N HIS A 318 2.57 9.88 9.10
CA HIS A 318 3.83 10.39 8.60
C HIS A 318 4.76 9.25 8.18
N PRO A 319 5.54 9.40 7.08
CA PRO A 319 6.61 8.48 6.73
C PRO A 319 7.70 8.50 7.81
N GLY A 320 8.26 7.32 8.08
CA GLY A 320 9.28 7.14 9.11
C GLY A 320 8.73 6.59 10.41
N THR A 321 9.65 6.12 11.25
CA THR A 321 9.41 5.81 12.65
C THR A 321 9.58 7.08 13.47
N PRO A 322 8.94 7.20 14.64
CA PRO A 322 9.25 8.28 15.56
C PRO A 322 10.74 8.19 15.92
N VAL A 323 11.54 9.18 15.52
CA VAL A 323 12.86 9.37 16.08
C VAL A 323 12.63 9.85 17.50
N ASP A 324 13.19 9.15 18.47
CA ASP A 324 13.12 9.37 19.92
C ASP A 324 12.22 10.57 20.32
N GLY A 325 10.96 10.30 20.67
CA GLY A 325 10.06 11.32 21.20
C GLY A 325 9.39 12.24 20.16
N ALA A 326 9.05 11.78 18.93
CA ALA A 326 7.95 12.42 18.19
C ALA A 326 6.68 12.18 19.01
N ASP A 327 6.68 12.87 20.09
CA ASP A 327 5.73 12.98 21.15
C ASP A 327 4.38 13.29 20.51
N ASP A 328 3.35 12.60 20.92
CA ASP A 328 1.97 12.92 20.56
C ASP A 328 1.68 14.42 20.73
N SER A 329 2.40 15.11 21.64
CA SER A 329 2.31 16.55 21.83
C SER A 329 2.66 17.37 20.58
N ALA A 330 3.69 17.00 19.81
CA ALA A 330 4.08 17.70 18.58
C ALA A 330 3.03 17.49 17.49
N VAL A 331 2.52 16.26 17.35
CA VAL A 331 1.43 15.92 16.42
C VAL A 331 0.15 16.70 16.80
N LEU A 332 -0.26 16.64 18.07
CA LEU A 332 -1.45 17.36 18.55
C LEU A 332 -1.29 18.87 18.44
N SER A 333 -0.09 19.41 18.67
CA SER A 333 0.19 20.84 18.49
C SER A 333 -0.01 21.26 17.02
N GLN A 334 0.51 20.49 16.07
CA GLN A 334 0.32 20.74 14.64
C GLN A 334 -1.17 20.64 14.26
N LEU A 335 -1.87 19.60 14.71
CA LEU A 335 -3.30 19.41 14.44
C LEU A 335 -4.15 20.51 15.05
N ARG A 336 -3.81 21.02 16.24
CA ARG A 336 -4.47 22.20 16.83
C ARG A 336 -4.27 23.44 15.98
N GLY A 337 -3.08 23.63 15.39
CA GLY A 337 -2.83 24.69 14.42
C GLY A 337 -3.72 24.60 13.18
N TRP A 338 -4.04 23.39 12.75
CA TRP A 338 -4.87 23.15 11.55
C TRP A 338 -6.37 23.17 11.81
N PHE A 339 -6.82 22.59 12.92
CA PHE A 339 -8.25 22.34 13.22
C PHE A 339 -8.76 23.10 14.44
N GLY A 340 -7.90 23.88 15.10
CA GLY A 340 -8.29 24.67 16.26
C GLY A 340 -8.70 23.83 17.46
N GLY A 341 -9.77 24.28 18.14
CA GLY A 341 -10.28 23.65 19.36
C GLY A 341 -10.87 22.25 19.16
N ALA A 342 -11.27 21.88 17.95
CA ALA A 342 -11.85 20.56 17.66
C ALA A 342 -10.94 19.39 18.04
N VAL A 343 -9.61 19.61 18.09
CA VAL A 343 -8.65 18.57 18.46
C VAL A 343 -8.60 18.30 19.97
N ALA A 344 -9.21 19.17 20.79
CA ALA A 344 -9.15 19.03 22.25
C ALA A 344 -9.84 17.75 22.75
N ASP A 345 -10.87 17.31 22.03
CA ASP A 345 -11.70 16.16 22.40
C ASP A 345 -11.30 14.90 21.60
N TRP A 346 -10.17 14.91 20.87
CA TRP A 346 -9.71 13.74 20.16
C TRP A 346 -9.08 12.73 21.11
N GLU A 347 -9.55 11.50 21.04
CA GLU A 347 -9.04 10.35 21.79
C GLU A 347 -8.11 9.52 20.89
N LEU A 348 -6.88 9.30 21.34
CA LEU A 348 -5.94 8.41 20.68
C LEU A 348 -6.31 6.96 20.96
N LEU A 349 -6.80 6.24 19.94
CA LEU A 349 -7.14 4.83 20.05
C LEU A 349 -5.92 3.92 19.91
N ARG A 350 -5.04 4.22 18.94
CA ARG A 350 -3.86 3.40 18.65
C ARG A 350 -2.80 4.20 17.87
N THR A 351 -1.54 3.85 18.11
CA THR A 351 -0.41 4.24 17.28
C THR A 351 0.18 3.00 16.65
N ASP A 352 0.20 2.94 15.31
CA ASP A 352 0.88 1.92 14.54
C ASP A 352 2.24 2.44 14.08
N VAL A 353 3.31 1.83 14.55
CA VAL A 353 4.67 2.06 14.06
C VAL A 353 5.04 0.86 13.20
N ILE A 354 5.14 1.06 11.88
CA ILE A 354 5.40 0.00 10.92
C ILE A 354 6.77 0.23 10.29
N GLU A 355 7.77 -0.46 10.81
CA GLU A 355 9.16 -0.34 10.36
C GLU A 355 9.35 -0.91 8.95
N HIS A 356 8.72 -2.02 8.65
CA HIS A 356 8.79 -2.72 7.38
C HIS A 356 7.49 -2.51 6.55
N ALA A 357 7.15 -1.24 6.29
CA ALA A 357 5.89 -0.90 5.62
C ALA A 357 5.94 -1.18 4.11
N GLN A 358 7.01 -0.76 3.44
CA GLN A 358 7.22 -0.99 2.01
C GLN A 358 8.69 -1.27 1.71
N PRO A 359 9.02 -2.20 0.78
CA PRO A 359 10.38 -2.34 0.26
C PRO A 359 10.83 -1.04 -0.42
N LYS A 360 12.00 -0.53 -0.06
CA LYS A 360 12.55 0.73 -0.60
C LYS A 360 13.35 0.45 -1.87
N HIS A 361 12.73 0.56 -3.02
CA HIS A 361 13.39 0.39 -4.32
C HIS A 361 14.06 1.68 -4.76
N LEU A 362 15.38 1.71 -4.76
CA LEU A 362 16.18 2.84 -5.28
C LEU A 362 16.51 2.62 -6.77
N PRO A 363 16.80 3.71 -7.52
CA PRO A 363 17.26 3.58 -8.90
C PRO A 363 18.55 2.75 -8.99
N GLY A 364 18.56 1.81 -9.96
CA GLY A 364 19.70 0.92 -10.17
C GLY A 364 19.67 -0.37 -9.32
N GLU A 365 18.78 -0.48 -8.35
CA GLU A 365 18.57 -1.75 -7.63
C GLU A 365 17.79 -2.72 -8.52
N ALA A 366 18.39 -3.88 -8.80
CA ALA A 366 17.76 -4.90 -9.60
C ALA A 366 16.63 -5.57 -8.79
N VAL A 367 15.39 -5.32 -9.15
CA VAL A 367 14.27 -6.11 -8.65
C VAL A 367 14.35 -7.49 -9.30
N PRO A 368 14.55 -8.59 -8.53
CA PRO A 368 14.72 -9.91 -9.10
C PRO A 368 13.45 -10.37 -9.82
N ALA A 369 13.52 -10.54 -11.15
CA ALA A 369 12.35 -10.87 -11.96
C ALA A 369 11.97 -12.37 -11.95
N LYS A 370 12.94 -13.26 -11.68
CA LYS A 370 12.70 -14.70 -11.69
C LYS A 370 12.09 -15.17 -10.37
N ALA A 371 10.97 -15.84 -10.44
CA ALA A 371 10.33 -16.45 -9.27
C ALA A 371 11.06 -17.71 -8.80
N ARG A 372 11.58 -18.55 -9.72
CA ARG A 372 12.30 -19.80 -9.41
C ARG A 372 13.75 -19.50 -9.07
N LEU A 373 14.18 -19.98 -7.91
CA LEU A 373 15.57 -19.97 -7.44
C LEU A 373 16.29 -21.28 -7.80
N GLU A 374 17.58 -21.34 -7.51
CA GLU A 374 18.32 -22.60 -7.51
C GLU A 374 17.73 -23.56 -6.48
N GLY A 375 17.71 -24.87 -6.78
CA GLY A 375 17.14 -25.89 -5.89
C GLY A 375 15.60 -25.97 -5.91
N ASP A 376 14.95 -25.45 -6.95
CA ASP A 376 13.51 -25.63 -7.21
C ASP A 376 12.57 -25.04 -6.13
N ILE A 377 13.02 -23.99 -5.47
CA ILE A 377 12.22 -23.16 -4.56
C ILE A 377 11.77 -21.92 -5.32
N PHE A 378 10.56 -21.47 -5.02
CA PHE A 378 9.96 -20.29 -5.66
C PHE A 378 9.75 -19.17 -4.64
N VAL A 379 9.89 -17.92 -5.09
CA VAL A 379 9.76 -16.75 -4.22
C VAL A 379 8.74 -15.78 -4.78
N ALA A 380 7.92 -15.20 -3.91
CA ALA A 380 6.94 -14.16 -4.22
C ALA A 380 6.93 -13.07 -3.15
N GLY A 381 6.50 -11.89 -3.51
CA GLY A 381 6.38 -10.74 -2.61
C GLY A 381 6.38 -9.43 -3.40
N ASP A 382 5.99 -8.32 -2.77
CA ASP A 382 6.06 -6.98 -3.39
C ASP A 382 7.52 -6.54 -3.63
N HIS A 383 8.45 -7.02 -2.84
CA HIS A 383 9.90 -6.84 -3.03
C HIS A 383 10.44 -7.50 -4.33
N ARG A 384 9.65 -8.38 -4.95
CA ARG A 384 9.99 -9.06 -6.20
C ARG A 384 9.36 -8.39 -7.44
N HIS A 385 8.60 -7.31 -7.24
CA HIS A 385 7.94 -6.59 -8.33
C HIS A 385 7.93 -5.08 -8.07
N ASN A 386 6.92 -4.54 -7.42
CA ASN A 386 6.84 -3.18 -6.91
C ASN A 386 6.11 -3.14 -5.56
N ALA A 387 6.42 -2.15 -4.74
CA ALA A 387 5.95 -2.01 -3.37
C ALA A 387 4.46 -1.63 -3.28
N SER A 388 3.57 -2.49 -3.82
CA SER A 388 2.13 -2.28 -3.80
C SER A 388 1.36 -3.58 -3.66
N ILE A 389 0.08 -3.48 -3.27
CA ILE A 389 -0.86 -4.62 -3.30
C ILE A 389 -0.85 -5.27 -4.69
N ASN A 390 -0.87 -4.48 -5.77
CA ASN A 390 -0.82 -5.00 -7.13
C ASN A 390 0.49 -5.76 -7.41
N GLY A 391 1.63 -5.24 -6.95
CA GLY A 391 2.93 -5.88 -7.10
C GLY A 391 3.00 -7.21 -6.36
N ALA A 392 2.49 -7.27 -5.14
CA ALA A 392 2.39 -8.51 -4.37
C ALA A 392 1.52 -9.56 -5.08
N LEU A 393 0.31 -9.19 -5.51
CA LEU A 393 -0.59 -10.06 -6.27
C LEU A 393 0.06 -10.55 -7.59
N GLN A 394 0.74 -9.65 -8.31
CA GLN A 394 1.43 -9.97 -9.56
C GLN A 394 2.56 -10.99 -9.33
N SER A 395 3.37 -10.75 -8.32
CA SER A 395 4.49 -11.61 -7.96
C SER A 395 4.02 -13.01 -7.54
N GLY A 396 2.97 -13.10 -6.71
CA GLY A 396 2.39 -14.38 -6.31
C GLY A 396 1.88 -15.19 -7.52
N ARG A 397 1.19 -14.55 -8.46
CA ARG A 397 0.72 -15.19 -9.69
C ARG A 397 1.88 -15.62 -10.60
N ALA A 398 2.96 -14.86 -10.64
CA ALA A 398 4.16 -15.24 -11.41
C ALA A 398 4.84 -16.45 -10.81
N ALA A 399 4.98 -16.53 -9.47
CA ALA A 399 5.50 -17.69 -8.79
C ALA A 399 4.63 -18.95 -9.03
N ALA A 400 3.31 -18.80 -8.90
CA ALA A 400 2.39 -19.90 -9.20
C ALA A 400 2.52 -20.41 -10.65
N ARG A 401 2.69 -19.51 -11.64
CA ARG A 401 2.92 -19.92 -13.02
C ARG A 401 4.20 -20.72 -13.16
N SER A 402 5.30 -20.29 -12.56
CA SER A 402 6.57 -20.98 -12.60
C SER A 402 6.49 -22.35 -11.93
N VAL A 403 5.75 -22.48 -10.82
CA VAL A 403 5.48 -23.78 -10.17
C VAL A 403 4.68 -24.70 -11.12
N LEU A 404 3.61 -24.18 -11.74
CA LEU A 404 2.76 -24.98 -12.64
C LEU A 404 3.53 -25.48 -13.87
N GLU A 405 4.45 -24.68 -14.41
CA GLU A 405 5.36 -25.11 -15.46
C GLU A 405 6.32 -26.19 -14.96
N PHE A 406 6.83 -26.09 -13.73
CA PHE A 406 7.75 -27.04 -13.12
C PHE A 406 7.10 -28.40 -12.85
N VAL A 407 5.93 -28.44 -12.20
CA VAL A 407 5.25 -29.70 -11.83
C VAL A 407 4.59 -30.42 -13.02
N GLN A 408 4.51 -29.80 -14.18
CA GLN A 408 4.02 -30.41 -15.44
C GLN A 408 5.15 -30.99 -16.32
N LEU A 409 6.42 -30.73 -15.97
CA LEU A 409 7.55 -31.32 -16.67
C LEU A 409 7.65 -32.82 -16.29
N PRO A 410 7.81 -33.73 -17.29
CA PRO A 410 7.90 -35.17 -17.05
C PRO A 410 9.16 -35.54 -16.28
#